data_ca6655a65e48d13103cb2f2ed0ba65d9
#
_entry.id   ca6655a65e48d13103cb2f2ed0ba65d9
#
_cell.length_a   1.000
_cell.length_b   1.000
_cell.length_c   1.000
_cell.angle_alpha   90.00
_cell.angle_beta   90.00
_cell.angle_gamma   90.00
#
_symmetry.space_group_name_H-M   'P 1'
#
loop_
_entity.id
_entity.type
_entity.pdbx_description
1 polymer ?
#
loop_
_entity_poly.entity_id
_entity_poly.type
_entity_poly.pdbx_seq_one_letter_code
_entity_poly.pdbx_strand_id
1 'polypeptide(L)'
;MASRQSRASQVLLFWLVAFVAANFASLVVLVITGNGDSSTGDISTLDVALSATAMWIVYLFATTQFLKVTWRNFRSTIGATFLRRDVVVGIPLGIASQLVLVNAVNWPLSRLFPDSFSFDEVSKRATDLVDEARGGWIILLGLVVIVGAPIVEEIVYRGVVQPGLVASWGRSAGILVTAALFAAIHMQPVEFPGLFVFALVLGWARHSTGTIGTSIVTHMAFNTTGLALVVLL
;
A
#
# COMPACT_ATOMS: atom_id res chain seq x y z
N MET A 1 11.23 18.47 23.96
CA MET A 1 10.93 18.74 22.52
C MET A 1 11.94 18.12 21.58
N ALA A 2 13.24 18.27 21.78
CA ALA A 2 14.29 17.72 20.91
C ALA A 2 14.21 16.20 20.66
N SER A 3 13.87 15.37 21.66
CA SER A 3 13.77 13.91 21.53
C SER A 3 12.60 13.43 20.63
N ARG A 4 11.47 14.16 20.59
CA ARG A 4 10.32 13.81 19.74
C ARG A 4 10.58 14.16 18.27
N GLN A 5 11.22 15.29 18.01
CA GLN A 5 11.58 15.73 16.67
C GLN A 5 12.66 14.81 16.06
N SER A 6 13.63 14.35 16.85
CA SER A 6 14.62 13.35 16.47
C SER A 6 13.98 12.02 16.06
N ARG A 7 12.91 11.58 16.73
CA ARG A 7 12.20 10.33 16.41
C ARG A 7 11.45 10.42 15.07
N ALA A 8 10.78 11.54 14.80
CA ALA A 8 10.10 11.74 13.50
C ALA A 8 11.09 11.72 12.34
N SER A 9 12.23 12.43 12.46
CA SER A 9 13.27 12.43 11.43
C SER A 9 13.87 11.05 11.19
N GLN A 10 14.05 10.24 12.23
CA GLN A 10 14.50 8.85 12.08
C GLN A 10 13.49 7.98 11.34
N VAL A 11 12.20 8.13 11.62
CA VAL A 11 11.12 7.39 10.93
C VAL A 11 11.02 7.80 9.47
N LEU A 12 11.10 9.11 9.18
CA LEU A 12 11.07 9.60 7.79
C LEU A 12 12.32 9.18 7.01
N LEU A 13 13.48 9.20 7.64
CA LEU A 13 14.72 8.72 7.02
C LEU A 13 14.63 7.20 6.75
N PHE A 14 14.15 6.41 7.72
CA PHE A 14 13.89 4.99 7.52
C PHE A 14 12.96 4.76 6.31
N TRP A 15 11.82 5.47 6.28
CA TRP A 15 10.87 5.36 5.19
C TRP A 15 11.51 5.67 3.83
N LEU A 16 12.25 6.77 3.72
CA LEU A 16 12.91 7.19 2.48
C LEU A 16 13.96 6.17 2.03
N VAL A 17 14.84 5.73 2.94
CA VAL A 17 15.90 4.77 2.63
C VAL A 17 15.30 3.42 2.25
N ALA A 18 14.29 2.94 2.98
CA ALA A 18 13.61 1.69 2.67
C ALA A 18 12.89 1.78 1.31
N PHE A 19 12.22 2.90 1.01
CA PHE A 19 11.58 3.13 -0.28
C PHE A 19 12.57 3.10 -1.44
N VAL A 20 13.66 3.85 -1.35
CA VAL A 20 14.68 3.92 -2.41
C VAL A 20 15.34 2.55 -2.60
N ALA A 21 15.74 1.88 -1.53
CA ALA A 21 16.39 0.57 -1.59
C ALA A 21 15.45 -0.51 -2.15
N ALA A 22 14.17 -0.51 -1.76
CA ALA A 22 13.18 -1.47 -2.22
C ALA A 22 12.87 -1.29 -3.72
N ASN A 23 12.69 -0.04 -4.17
CA ASN A 23 12.49 0.24 -5.60
C ASN A 23 13.74 -0.07 -6.41
N PHE A 24 14.93 0.18 -5.88
CA PHE A 24 16.16 -0.23 -6.54
C PHE A 24 16.26 -1.75 -6.71
N ALA A 25 15.90 -2.54 -5.68
CA ALA A 25 15.86 -3.99 -5.78
C ALA A 25 14.84 -4.48 -6.84
N SER A 26 13.65 -3.86 -6.89
CA SER A 26 12.65 -4.13 -7.91
C SER A 26 13.20 -3.83 -9.32
N LEU A 27 13.82 -2.66 -9.51
CA LEU A 27 14.42 -2.25 -10.80
C LEU A 27 15.52 -3.23 -11.22
N VAL A 28 16.38 -3.68 -10.31
CA VAL A 28 17.43 -4.66 -10.62
C VAL A 28 16.83 -5.95 -11.17
N VAL A 29 15.72 -6.45 -10.59
CA VAL A 29 15.02 -7.62 -11.12
C VAL A 29 14.49 -7.34 -12.51
N LEU A 30 13.81 -6.21 -12.74
CA LEU A 30 13.27 -5.85 -14.06
C LEU A 30 14.38 -5.71 -15.13
N VAL A 31 15.52 -5.15 -14.78
CA VAL A 31 16.68 -5.07 -15.71
C VAL A 31 17.22 -6.47 -16.03
N ILE A 32 17.33 -7.36 -15.04
CA ILE A 32 17.81 -8.74 -15.25
C ILE A 32 16.85 -9.53 -16.14
N THR A 33 15.53 -9.30 -16.02
CA THR A 33 14.49 -9.96 -16.83
C THR A 33 14.27 -9.27 -18.20
N GLY A 34 15.03 -8.20 -18.52
CA GLY A 34 14.94 -7.50 -19.79
C GLY A 34 13.84 -6.43 -19.88
N ASN A 35 13.21 -6.10 -18.73
CA ASN A 35 12.06 -5.17 -18.64
C ASN A 35 12.43 -3.81 -18.02
N GLY A 36 13.72 -3.43 -17.99
CA GLY A 36 14.17 -2.21 -17.29
C GLY A 36 13.56 -0.91 -17.81
N ASP A 37 13.22 -0.85 -19.10
CA ASP A 37 12.64 0.32 -19.76
C ASP A 37 11.18 0.07 -20.20
N SER A 38 10.56 -1.04 -19.77
CA SER A 38 9.21 -1.43 -20.16
C SER A 38 8.14 -0.64 -19.42
N SER A 39 7.01 -0.36 -20.06
CA SER A 39 5.81 0.15 -19.40
C SER A 39 5.13 -0.95 -18.58
N THR A 40 4.27 -0.58 -17.62
CA THR A 40 3.59 -1.57 -16.76
C THR A 40 2.81 -2.61 -17.56
N GLY A 41 2.19 -2.22 -18.67
CA GLY A 41 1.42 -3.12 -19.54
C GLY A 41 2.25 -4.08 -20.38
N ASP A 42 3.57 -3.90 -20.42
CA ASP A 42 4.48 -4.76 -21.23
C ASP A 42 5.27 -5.74 -20.34
N ILE A 43 5.09 -5.67 -19.02
CA ILE A 43 5.83 -6.51 -18.05
C ILE A 43 5.03 -7.77 -17.74
N SER A 44 5.62 -8.93 -17.94
CA SER A 44 4.93 -10.20 -17.62
C SER A 44 4.51 -10.28 -16.14
N THR A 45 3.39 -10.94 -15.86
CA THR A 45 2.91 -11.14 -14.48
C THR A 45 3.95 -11.81 -13.59
N LEU A 46 4.79 -12.70 -14.14
CA LEU A 46 5.89 -13.32 -13.40
C LEU A 46 6.94 -12.28 -12.99
N ASP A 47 7.33 -11.39 -13.89
CA ASP A 47 8.34 -10.36 -13.60
C ASP A 47 7.81 -9.32 -12.61
N VAL A 48 6.51 -8.99 -12.69
CA VAL A 48 5.83 -8.20 -11.67
C VAL A 48 5.91 -8.89 -10.30
N ALA A 49 5.63 -10.18 -10.23
CA ALA A 49 5.69 -10.93 -8.96
C ALA A 49 7.12 -11.04 -8.40
N LEU A 50 8.12 -11.26 -9.26
CA LEU A 50 9.53 -11.34 -8.87
C LEU A 50 10.04 -9.98 -8.36
N SER A 51 9.75 -8.90 -9.09
CA SER A 51 10.14 -7.54 -8.70
C SER A 51 9.47 -7.10 -7.40
N ALA A 52 8.17 -7.37 -7.23
CA ALA A 52 7.44 -7.13 -5.98
C ALA A 52 8.03 -7.94 -4.82
N THR A 53 8.37 -9.20 -5.03
CA THR A 53 9.01 -10.06 -4.01
C THR A 53 10.35 -9.49 -3.56
N ALA A 54 11.20 -9.06 -4.49
CA ALA A 54 12.48 -8.43 -4.18
C ALA A 54 12.29 -7.15 -3.35
N MET A 55 11.34 -6.31 -3.75
CA MET A 55 10.96 -5.10 -3.01
C MET A 55 10.50 -5.43 -1.59
N TRP A 56 9.63 -6.44 -1.41
CA TRP A 56 9.12 -6.85 -0.10
C TRP A 56 10.20 -7.39 0.82
N ILE A 57 11.15 -8.17 0.31
CA ILE A 57 12.31 -8.66 1.09
C ILE A 57 13.08 -7.47 1.66
N VAL A 58 13.35 -6.45 0.84
CA VAL A 58 14.07 -5.25 1.28
C VAL A 58 13.26 -4.48 2.33
N TYR A 59 11.95 -4.27 2.13
CA TYR A 59 11.11 -3.60 3.11
C TYR A 59 11.07 -4.33 4.45
N LEU A 60 10.88 -5.65 4.43
CA LEU A 60 10.83 -6.44 5.67
C LEU A 60 12.19 -6.46 6.38
N PHE A 61 13.28 -6.61 5.63
CA PHE A 61 14.62 -6.52 6.17
C PHE A 61 14.89 -5.15 6.80
N ALA A 62 14.67 -4.05 6.06
CA ALA A 62 14.83 -2.69 6.57
C ALA A 62 13.99 -2.45 7.83
N THR A 63 12.75 -2.97 7.86
CA THR A 63 11.86 -2.85 9.02
C THR A 63 12.45 -3.55 10.26
N THR A 64 12.97 -4.78 10.12
CA THR A 64 13.59 -5.50 11.24
C THR A 64 14.83 -4.78 11.76
N GLN A 65 15.66 -4.24 10.86
CA GLN A 65 16.86 -3.48 11.23
C GLN A 65 16.51 -2.17 11.95
N PHE A 66 15.51 -1.44 11.45
CA PHE A 66 15.06 -0.19 12.08
C PHE A 66 14.50 -0.42 13.48
N LEU A 67 13.64 -1.42 13.65
CA LEU A 67 13.03 -1.78 14.93
C LEU A 67 14.01 -2.46 15.89
N LYS A 68 15.16 -2.94 15.40
CA LYS A 68 16.16 -3.73 16.15
C LYS A 68 15.54 -4.94 16.86
N VAL A 69 14.64 -5.62 16.17
CA VAL A 69 13.90 -6.78 16.69
C VAL A 69 14.29 -8.07 15.99
N THR A 70 14.24 -9.17 16.72
CA THR A 70 14.30 -10.51 16.15
C THR A 70 12.94 -10.93 15.59
N TRP A 71 12.91 -11.90 14.68
CA TRP A 71 11.67 -12.45 14.14
C TRP A 71 10.70 -12.95 15.22
N ARG A 72 11.22 -13.41 16.37
CA ARG A 72 10.41 -13.84 17.51
C ARG A 72 9.52 -12.70 18.05
N ASN A 73 10.04 -11.50 18.13
CA ASN A 73 9.36 -10.34 18.71
C ASN A 73 8.73 -9.43 17.65
N PHE A 74 8.99 -9.69 16.38
CA PHE A 74 8.57 -8.84 15.27
C PHE A 74 7.05 -8.62 15.26
N ARG A 75 6.26 -9.71 15.31
CA ARG A 75 4.80 -9.64 15.27
C ARG A 75 4.19 -8.78 16.38
N SER A 76 4.67 -8.96 17.61
CA SER A 76 4.19 -8.16 18.75
C SER A 76 4.59 -6.69 18.65
N THR A 77 5.79 -6.42 18.14
CA THR A 77 6.30 -5.03 18.00
C THR A 77 5.50 -4.22 16.98
N ILE A 78 5.14 -4.81 15.85
CA ILE A 78 4.34 -4.14 14.82
C ILE A 78 2.82 -4.19 15.10
N GLY A 79 2.39 -4.91 16.13
CA GLY A 79 0.96 -5.11 16.45
C GLY A 79 0.26 -6.05 15.46
N ALA A 80 0.95 -7.08 14.97
CA ALA A 80 0.39 -8.07 14.04
C ALA A 80 -0.47 -9.10 14.80
N THR A 81 -1.64 -8.65 15.23
CA THR A 81 -2.67 -9.50 15.84
C THR A 81 -3.91 -9.52 14.96
N PHE A 82 -4.47 -10.71 14.74
CA PHE A 82 -5.68 -10.91 13.95
C PHE A 82 -6.80 -11.45 14.83
N LEU A 83 -7.95 -10.81 14.77
CA LEU A 83 -9.15 -11.13 15.53
C LEU A 83 -10.35 -11.27 14.58
N ARG A 84 -11.40 -11.98 15.01
CA ARG A 84 -12.64 -12.11 14.20
C ARG A 84 -13.23 -10.75 13.81
N ARG A 85 -13.13 -9.75 14.66
CA ARG A 85 -13.58 -8.38 14.39
C ARG A 85 -12.87 -7.76 13.18
N ASP A 86 -11.60 -8.14 12.92
CA ASP A 86 -10.83 -7.57 11.82
C ASP A 86 -11.45 -7.95 10.48
N VAL A 87 -11.98 -9.17 10.37
CA VAL A 87 -12.72 -9.64 9.19
C VAL A 87 -14.08 -8.96 9.09
N VAL A 88 -14.84 -8.96 10.19
CA VAL A 88 -16.22 -8.40 10.22
C VAL A 88 -16.24 -6.90 9.93
N VAL A 89 -15.24 -6.16 10.37
CA VAL A 89 -15.13 -4.71 10.16
C VAL A 89 -14.34 -4.41 8.88
N GLY A 90 -13.23 -5.11 8.67
CA GLY A 90 -12.30 -4.81 7.58
C GLY A 90 -12.88 -5.05 6.19
N ILE A 91 -13.61 -6.14 5.99
CA ILE A 91 -14.19 -6.44 4.68
C ILE A 91 -15.20 -5.36 4.25
N PRO A 92 -16.26 -5.04 5.02
CA PRO A 92 -17.19 -3.98 4.63
C PRO A 92 -16.51 -2.62 4.46
N LEU A 93 -15.52 -2.31 5.31
CA LEU A 93 -14.79 -1.04 5.26
C LEU A 93 -13.96 -0.92 3.97
N GLY A 94 -13.30 -2.01 3.53
CA GLY A 94 -12.54 -2.05 2.29
C GLY A 94 -13.45 -1.90 1.06
N ILE A 95 -14.54 -2.67 1.00
CA ILE A 95 -15.53 -2.59 -0.08
C ILE A 95 -16.14 -1.18 -0.15
N ALA A 96 -16.58 -0.64 0.98
CA ALA A 96 -17.15 0.72 1.03
C ALA A 96 -16.11 1.79 0.65
N SER A 97 -14.85 1.61 1.01
CA SER A 97 -13.78 2.54 0.61
C SER A 97 -13.59 2.53 -0.91
N GLN A 98 -13.58 1.37 -1.55
CA GLN A 98 -13.43 1.26 -3.01
C GLN A 98 -14.66 1.78 -3.76
N LEU A 99 -15.85 1.34 -3.35
CA LEU A 99 -17.07 1.64 -4.10
C LEU A 99 -17.65 3.02 -3.82
N VAL A 100 -17.46 3.55 -2.63
CA VAL A 100 -18.09 4.81 -2.21
C VAL A 100 -17.07 5.91 -2.02
N LEU A 101 -16.05 5.68 -1.18
CA LEU A 101 -15.13 6.75 -0.76
C LEU A 101 -14.26 7.24 -1.92
N VAL A 102 -13.65 6.31 -2.67
CA VAL A 102 -12.81 6.66 -3.84
C VAL A 102 -13.65 7.35 -4.91
N ASN A 103 -14.86 6.83 -5.20
CA ASN A 103 -15.76 7.46 -6.16
C ASN A 103 -16.24 8.85 -5.71
N ALA A 104 -16.50 9.04 -4.41
CA ALA A 104 -16.89 10.36 -3.87
C ALA A 104 -15.78 11.41 -4.04
N VAL A 105 -14.52 10.99 -4.08
CA VAL A 105 -13.36 11.88 -4.34
C VAL A 105 -13.12 12.04 -5.83
N ASN A 106 -13.16 10.96 -6.60
CA ASN A 106 -12.82 11.01 -8.03
C ASN A 106 -13.94 11.62 -8.87
N TRP A 107 -15.23 11.48 -8.48
CA TRP A 107 -16.34 12.05 -9.24
C TRP A 107 -16.25 13.58 -9.42
N PRO A 108 -16.03 14.41 -8.40
CA PRO A 108 -15.83 15.85 -8.61
C PRO A 108 -14.55 16.15 -9.42
N LEU A 109 -13.48 15.37 -9.23
CA LEU A 109 -12.24 15.54 -10.01
C LEU A 109 -12.43 15.24 -11.48
N SER A 110 -13.21 14.19 -11.82
CA SER A 110 -13.54 13.86 -13.21
C SER A 110 -14.40 14.93 -13.89
N ARG A 111 -15.18 15.71 -13.12
CA ARG A 111 -15.94 16.85 -13.67
C ARG A 111 -15.09 18.08 -13.91
N LEU A 112 -14.07 18.30 -13.05
CA LEU A 112 -13.16 19.43 -13.16
C LEU A 112 -11.99 19.17 -14.12
N PHE A 113 -11.54 17.94 -14.20
CA PHE A 113 -10.37 17.50 -14.99
C PHE A 113 -10.68 16.19 -15.73
N PRO A 114 -11.61 16.20 -16.71
CA PRO A 114 -12.12 14.98 -17.36
C PRO A 114 -11.02 14.18 -18.08
N ASP A 115 -10.02 14.85 -18.66
CA ASP A 115 -8.93 14.21 -19.38
C ASP A 115 -7.95 13.46 -18.47
N SER A 116 -7.90 13.81 -17.17
CA SER A 116 -6.97 13.21 -16.22
C SER A 116 -7.64 12.25 -15.22
N PHE A 117 -8.90 12.49 -14.87
CA PHE A 117 -9.63 11.73 -13.86
C PHE A 117 -10.84 10.98 -14.43
N SER A 118 -10.80 10.59 -15.71
CA SER A 118 -11.76 9.65 -16.26
C SER A 118 -11.65 8.28 -15.55
N PHE A 119 -12.68 7.46 -15.62
CA PHE A 119 -12.62 6.10 -15.08
C PHE A 119 -11.46 5.31 -15.71
N ASP A 120 -11.29 5.43 -17.02
CA ASP A 120 -10.26 4.73 -17.77
C ASP A 120 -8.84 5.14 -17.31
N GLU A 121 -8.59 6.44 -17.11
CA GLU A 121 -7.28 6.90 -16.64
C GLU A 121 -6.98 6.45 -15.20
N VAL A 122 -7.97 6.50 -14.30
CA VAL A 122 -7.80 6.06 -12.90
C VAL A 122 -7.63 4.55 -12.79
N SER A 123 -8.28 3.76 -13.67
CA SER A 123 -8.19 2.29 -13.66
C SER A 123 -7.09 1.73 -14.56
N LYS A 124 -6.47 2.56 -15.40
CA LYS A 124 -5.53 2.16 -16.45
C LYS A 124 -4.47 1.16 -15.98
N ARG A 125 -3.77 1.47 -14.88
CA ARG A 125 -2.73 0.61 -14.35
C ARG A 125 -3.25 -0.77 -13.92
N ALA A 126 -4.43 -0.82 -13.30
CA ALA A 126 -5.06 -2.08 -12.89
C ALA A 126 -5.51 -2.88 -14.12
N THR A 127 -6.04 -2.19 -15.15
CA THR A 127 -6.42 -2.80 -16.43
C THR A 127 -5.19 -3.38 -17.13
N ASP A 128 -4.11 -2.62 -17.27
CA ASP A 128 -2.85 -3.08 -17.87
C ASP A 128 -2.32 -4.36 -17.19
N LEU A 129 -2.36 -4.42 -15.86
CA LEU A 129 -1.93 -5.60 -15.09
C LEU A 129 -2.86 -6.81 -15.30
N VAL A 130 -4.17 -6.59 -15.41
CA VAL A 130 -5.16 -7.66 -15.65
C VAL A 130 -5.03 -8.19 -17.07
N ASP A 131 -4.84 -7.32 -18.05
CA ASP A 131 -4.68 -7.71 -19.45
C ASP A 131 -3.45 -8.59 -19.68
N GLU A 132 -2.34 -8.35 -18.97
CA GLU A 132 -1.16 -9.19 -18.99
C GLU A 132 -1.36 -10.51 -18.22
N ALA A 133 -2.21 -10.52 -17.19
CA ALA A 133 -2.42 -11.68 -16.31
C ALA A 133 -3.46 -12.65 -16.86
N ARG A 134 -3.42 -12.99 -18.15
CA ARG A 134 -4.40 -13.90 -18.78
C ARG A 134 -4.27 -15.34 -18.30
N GLY A 135 -5.41 -16.06 -18.27
CA GLY A 135 -5.47 -17.46 -17.86
C GLY A 135 -5.11 -17.64 -16.38
N GLY A 136 -4.24 -18.61 -16.07
CA GLY A 136 -3.83 -18.93 -14.70
C GLY A 136 -2.99 -17.84 -14.02
N TRP A 137 -2.42 -16.91 -14.75
CA TRP A 137 -1.60 -15.80 -14.21
C TRP A 137 -2.40 -14.83 -13.37
N ILE A 138 -3.71 -14.74 -13.57
CA ILE A 138 -4.60 -13.90 -12.74
C ILE A 138 -4.56 -14.31 -11.25
N ILE A 139 -4.30 -15.59 -10.95
CA ILE A 139 -4.15 -16.07 -9.57
C ILE A 139 -2.86 -15.50 -8.98
N LEU A 140 -1.76 -15.51 -9.73
CA LEU A 140 -0.50 -14.94 -9.27
C LEU A 140 -0.61 -13.42 -9.07
N LEU A 141 -1.25 -12.71 -10.00
CA LEU A 141 -1.54 -11.28 -9.84
C LEU A 141 -2.37 -11.03 -8.59
N GLY A 142 -3.41 -11.81 -8.36
CA GLY A 142 -4.23 -11.73 -7.15
C GLY A 142 -3.42 -11.97 -5.87
N LEU A 143 -2.52 -12.96 -5.86
CA LEU A 143 -1.62 -13.19 -4.72
C LEU A 143 -0.69 -11.99 -4.46
N VAL A 144 -0.20 -11.35 -5.51
CA VAL A 144 0.65 -10.15 -5.39
C VAL A 144 -0.17 -8.97 -4.88
N VAL A 145 -1.25 -8.61 -5.57
CA VAL A 145 -1.98 -7.36 -5.35
C VAL A 145 -2.92 -7.43 -4.14
N ILE A 146 -3.58 -8.58 -3.94
CA ILE A 146 -4.60 -8.72 -2.87
C ILE A 146 -3.96 -9.15 -1.55
N VAL A 147 -2.90 -9.94 -1.59
CA VAL A 147 -2.35 -10.53 -0.36
C VAL A 147 -0.98 -9.93 -0.01
N GLY A 148 -0.01 -10.06 -0.91
CA GLY A 148 1.39 -9.72 -0.64
C GLY A 148 1.60 -8.23 -0.38
N ALA A 149 1.17 -7.38 -1.32
CA ALA A 149 1.32 -5.94 -1.20
C ALA A 149 0.63 -5.39 0.06
N PRO A 150 -0.67 -5.67 0.35
CA PRO A 150 -1.31 -5.19 1.57
C PRO A 150 -0.61 -5.62 2.86
N ILE A 151 -0.12 -6.85 2.96
CA ILE A 151 0.58 -7.32 4.16
C ILE A 151 1.87 -6.51 4.38
N VAL A 152 2.71 -6.37 3.35
CA VAL A 152 4.00 -5.70 3.49
C VAL A 152 3.81 -4.19 3.72
N GLU A 153 2.90 -3.58 3.00
CA GLU A 153 2.61 -2.16 3.14
C GLU A 153 2.05 -1.83 4.53
N GLU A 154 1.10 -2.62 5.04
CA GLU A 154 0.58 -2.38 6.39
C GLU A 154 1.63 -2.61 7.48
N ILE A 155 2.56 -3.56 7.30
CA ILE A 155 3.71 -3.74 8.19
C ILE A 155 4.57 -2.47 8.22
N VAL A 156 4.91 -1.91 7.08
CA VAL A 156 5.76 -0.71 6.99
C VAL A 156 5.01 0.52 7.48
N TYR A 157 3.83 0.79 6.93
CA TYR A 157 3.11 2.04 7.20
C TYR A 157 2.41 2.03 8.55
N ARG A 158 1.64 0.99 8.88
CA ARG A 158 0.83 0.92 10.11
C ARG A 158 1.58 0.25 11.25
N GLY A 159 2.57 -0.58 10.94
CA GLY A 159 3.46 -1.19 11.93
C GLY A 159 4.58 -0.27 12.41
N VAL A 160 5.12 0.61 11.55
CA VAL A 160 6.32 1.41 11.86
C VAL A 160 6.10 2.91 11.67
N VAL A 161 5.77 3.35 10.45
CA VAL A 161 5.76 4.78 10.10
C VAL A 161 4.69 5.52 10.91
N GLN A 162 3.45 5.09 10.87
CA GLN A 162 2.36 5.74 11.59
C GLN A 162 2.57 5.78 13.11
N PRO A 163 2.92 4.69 13.82
CA PRO A 163 3.18 4.77 15.25
C PRO A 163 4.31 5.74 15.60
N GLY A 164 5.36 5.78 14.81
CA GLY A 164 6.48 6.68 15.03
C GLY A 164 6.12 8.16 14.84
N LEU A 165 5.36 8.49 13.78
CA LEU A 165 4.90 9.84 13.52
C LEU A 165 3.81 10.28 14.51
N VAL A 166 2.88 9.39 14.87
CA VAL A 166 1.87 9.67 15.91
C VAL A 166 2.51 9.97 17.26
N ALA A 167 3.54 9.20 17.64
CA ALA A 167 4.28 9.45 18.89
C ALA A 167 5.04 10.79 18.88
N SER A 168 5.42 11.27 17.70
CA SER A 168 6.19 12.51 17.54
C SER A 168 5.31 13.75 17.38
N TRP A 169 4.28 13.66 16.54
CA TRP A 169 3.46 14.81 16.11
C TRP A 169 2.00 14.75 16.55
N GLY A 170 1.62 13.70 17.27
CA GLY A 170 0.23 13.46 17.65
C GLY A 170 -0.58 12.72 16.58
N ARG A 171 -1.79 12.32 16.97
CA ARG A 171 -2.66 11.45 16.19
C ARG A 171 -2.94 11.99 14.79
N SER A 172 -3.50 13.18 14.71
CA SER A 172 -3.98 13.75 13.44
C SER A 172 -2.86 13.96 12.44
N ALA A 173 -1.76 14.62 12.85
CA ALA A 173 -0.62 14.85 11.97
C ALA A 173 0.07 13.54 11.57
N GLY A 174 0.24 12.62 12.52
CA GLY A 174 0.87 11.32 12.24
C GLY A 174 0.08 10.49 11.22
N ILE A 175 -1.25 10.42 11.35
CA ILE A 175 -2.10 9.71 10.39
C ILE A 175 -2.10 10.41 9.02
N LEU A 176 -2.25 11.75 9.01
CA LEU A 176 -2.31 12.53 7.77
C LEU A 176 -1.03 12.39 6.95
N VAL A 177 0.13 12.56 7.60
CA VAL A 177 1.42 12.45 6.91
C VAL A 177 1.68 11.02 6.45
N THR A 178 1.35 10.01 7.27
CA THR A 178 1.47 8.61 6.84
C THR A 178 0.61 8.30 5.62
N ALA A 179 -0.62 8.83 5.57
CA ALA A 179 -1.52 8.66 4.43
C ALA A 179 -0.96 9.34 3.16
N ALA A 180 -0.41 10.55 3.30
CA ALA A 180 0.23 11.25 2.18
C ALA A 180 1.46 10.49 1.65
N LEU A 181 2.32 9.97 2.54
CA LEU A 181 3.48 9.15 2.17
C LEU A 181 3.05 7.86 1.48
N PHE A 182 1.99 7.21 1.97
CA PHE A 182 1.44 6.00 1.36
C PHE A 182 0.94 6.26 -0.06
N ALA A 183 0.15 7.31 -0.26
CA ALA A 183 -0.35 7.65 -1.60
C ALA A 183 0.77 8.08 -2.55
N ALA A 184 1.76 8.82 -2.06
CA ALA A 184 2.86 9.35 -2.89
C ALA A 184 3.76 8.26 -3.47
N ILE A 185 3.98 7.12 -2.76
CA ILE A 185 4.86 6.05 -3.26
C ILE A 185 4.32 5.32 -4.50
N HIS A 186 3.04 5.42 -4.76
CA HIS A 186 2.43 4.82 -5.96
C HIS A 186 2.85 5.55 -7.24
N MET A 187 3.42 6.76 -7.12
CA MET A 187 3.97 7.56 -8.23
C MET A 187 2.94 7.82 -9.36
N GLN A 188 1.66 7.74 -9.04
CA GLN A 188 0.53 7.94 -9.94
C GLN A 188 -0.32 9.12 -9.46
N PRO A 189 -0.16 10.33 -10.07
CA PRO A 189 -0.88 11.53 -9.64
C PRO A 189 -2.40 11.37 -9.67
N VAL A 190 -2.94 10.60 -10.61
CA VAL A 190 -4.38 10.37 -10.77
C VAL A 190 -4.95 9.45 -9.68
N GLU A 191 -4.15 8.53 -9.15
CA GLU A 191 -4.55 7.63 -8.06
C GLU A 191 -4.39 8.30 -6.68
N PHE A 192 -3.54 9.34 -6.59
CA PHE A 192 -3.17 9.95 -5.31
C PHE A 192 -4.37 10.39 -4.46
N PRO A 193 -5.40 11.12 -4.97
CA PRO A 193 -6.52 11.55 -4.15
C PRO A 193 -7.31 10.37 -3.56
N GLY A 194 -7.59 9.35 -4.35
CA GLY A 194 -8.29 8.13 -3.94
C GLY A 194 -7.47 7.34 -2.91
N LEU A 195 -6.20 7.10 -3.19
CA LEU A 195 -5.29 6.38 -2.28
C LEU A 195 -5.05 7.14 -0.98
N PHE A 196 -5.00 8.47 -1.02
CA PHE A 196 -4.83 9.29 0.18
C PHE A 196 -6.01 9.14 1.14
N VAL A 197 -7.25 9.27 0.66
CA VAL A 197 -8.43 9.10 1.53
C VAL A 197 -8.57 7.67 2.00
N PHE A 198 -8.27 6.69 1.17
CA PHE A 198 -8.22 5.29 1.59
C PHE A 198 -7.16 5.05 2.68
N ALA A 199 -5.98 5.62 2.52
CA ALA A 199 -4.91 5.52 3.53
C ALA A 199 -5.27 6.18 4.87
N LEU A 200 -6.12 7.23 4.87
CA LEU A 200 -6.70 7.78 6.10
C LEU A 200 -7.61 6.77 6.82
N VAL A 201 -8.42 6.03 6.07
CA VAL A 201 -9.27 4.94 6.63
C VAL A 201 -8.39 3.86 7.28
N LEU A 202 -7.35 3.40 6.58
CA LEU A 202 -6.40 2.41 7.12
C LEU A 202 -5.70 2.94 8.38
N GLY A 203 -5.28 4.21 8.36
CA GLY A 203 -4.66 4.88 9.51
C GLY A 203 -5.59 4.99 10.70
N TRP A 204 -6.85 5.31 10.47
CA TRP A 204 -7.89 5.31 11.50
C TRP A 204 -8.14 3.90 12.05
N ALA A 205 -8.28 2.89 11.20
CA ALA A 205 -8.47 1.50 11.60
C ALA A 205 -7.33 1.02 12.52
N ARG A 206 -6.08 1.26 12.13
CA ARG A 206 -4.89 0.96 12.95
C ARG A 206 -4.93 1.67 14.31
N HIS A 207 -5.27 2.96 14.31
CA HIS A 207 -5.29 3.75 15.55
C HIS A 207 -6.40 3.29 16.50
N SER A 208 -7.59 2.97 15.96
CA SER A 208 -8.77 2.59 16.75
C SER A 208 -8.66 1.19 17.34
N THR A 209 -8.00 0.27 16.65
CA THR A 209 -7.88 -1.14 17.08
C THR A 209 -6.59 -1.44 17.84
N GLY A 210 -5.56 -0.62 17.69
CA GLY A 210 -4.23 -0.85 18.24
C GLY A 210 -3.43 -1.94 17.52
N THR A 211 -4.00 -2.59 16.47
CA THR A 211 -3.38 -3.68 15.71
C THR A 211 -3.41 -3.40 14.22
N ILE A 212 -2.57 -4.07 13.42
CA ILE A 212 -2.60 -3.95 11.96
C ILE A 212 -3.59 -4.90 11.29
N GLY A 213 -4.24 -5.79 12.05
CA GLY A 213 -5.14 -6.81 11.50
C GLY A 213 -6.31 -6.22 10.72
N THR A 214 -7.03 -5.25 11.31
CA THR A 214 -8.16 -4.59 10.64
C THR A 214 -7.70 -3.85 9.39
N SER A 215 -6.58 -3.11 9.43
CA SER A 215 -6.08 -2.39 8.26
C SER A 215 -5.62 -3.34 7.15
N ILE A 216 -4.97 -4.46 7.46
CA ILE A 216 -4.64 -5.49 6.45
C ILE A 216 -5.90 -6.03 5.77
N VAL A 217 -6.91 -6.45 6.54
CA VAL A 217 -8.16 -7.00 5.96
C VAL A 217 -8.90 -5.94 5.14
N THR A 218 -8.95 -4.70 5.62
CA THR A 218 -9.54 -3.58 4.88
C THR A 218 -8.82 -3.36 3.55
N HIS A 219 -7.48 -3.39 3.55
CA HIS A 219 -6.67 -3.20 2.37
C HIS A 219 -6.84 -4.35 1.37
N MET A 220 -6.82 -5.59 1.85
CA MET A 220 -7.10 -6.77 1.00
C MET A 220 -8.49 -6.70 0.35
N ALA A 221 -9.52 -6.32 1.12
CA ALA A 221 -10.87 -6.18 0.60
C ALA A 221 -10.99 -5.02 -0.41
N PHE A 222 -10.30 -3.92 -0.18
CA PHE A 222 -10.21 -2.79 -1.12
C PHE A 222 -9.60 -3.23 -2.45
N ASN A 223 -8.43 -3.87 -2.42
CA ASN A 223 -7.75 -4.34 -3.64
C ASN A 223 -8.53 -5.44 -4.35
N THR A 224 -9.17 -6.36 -3.59
CA THR A 224 -10.05 -7.38 -4.17
C THR A 224 -11.21 -6.75 -4.94
N THR A 225 -11.85 -5.74 -4.34
CA THR A 225 -12.97 -5.05 -4.97
C THR A 225 -12.51 -4.29 -6.22
N GLY A 226 -11.38 -3.59 -6.14
CA GLY A 226 -10.82 -2.87 -7.29
C GLY A 226 -10.46 -3.80 -8.44
N LEU A 227 -9.75 -4.92 -8.15
CA LEU A 227 -9.40 -5.91 -9.16
C LEU A 227 -10.63 -6.57 -9.78
N ALA A 228 -11.63 -6.90 -8.96
CA ALA A 228 -12.88 -7.48 -9.45
C ALA A 228 -13.63 -6.53 -10.38
N LEU A 229 -13.66 -5.23 -10.11
CA LEU A 229 -14.27 -4.25 -11.00
C LEU A 229 -13.61 -4.22 -12.38
N VAL A 230 -12.26 -4.26 -12.42
CA VAL A 230 -11.51 -4.26 -13.70
C VAL A 230 -11.72 -5.56 -14.49
N VAL A 231 -11.82 -6.70 -13.80
CA VAL A 231 -12.04 -8.01 -14.47
C VAL A 231 -13.47 -8.17 -15.01
N LEU A 232 -14.47 -7.52 -14.38
CA LEU A 232 -15.89 -7.69 -14.69
C LEU A 232 -16.44 -6.61 -15.64
N LEU A 233 -15.77 -5.47 -15.79
CA LEU A 233 -16.19 -4.35 -16.64
C LEU A 233 -15.40 -4.34 -17.95
#